data_c84eefd22b8ad2447773f1b3da0e24a2
#
_entry.id   c84eefd22b8ad2447773f1b3da0e24a2
#
_cell.length_a   1.000
_cell.length_b   1.000
_cell.length_c   1.000
_cell.angle_alpha   90.00
_cell.angle_beta   90.00
_cell.angle_gamma   90.00
#
_symmetry.space_group_name_H-M   'P 1'
#
loop_
_entity.id
_entity.type
_entity.pdbx_description
1 polymer ?
#
loop_
_entity_poly.entity_id
_entity_poly.type
_entity_poly.pdbx_seq_one_letter_code
_entity_poly.pdbx_strand_id
1 'polypeptide(L)'
;MKRKRNVLIVLGGTSKERKVSLASGKACFKAIEKLGYKAIKFDPANELLSSIKGKKIELIFNALHGKDGEDGHIQSYFEYLKIPYTHSGVLPSMNAMDKGISKNIFKKNKILT
;
A
#
# COMPACT_ATOMS: atom_id res chain seq x y z
N MET A 1 6.78 23.57 8.88
CA MET A 1 5.78 22.50 8.85
C MET A 1 6.30 21.34 8.04
N LYS A 2 6.22 20.14 8.59
CA LYS A 2 6.71 18.97 7.88
C LYS A 2 5.72 18.53 6.80
N ARG A 3 6.25 18.16 5.64
CA ARG A 3 5.45 17.60 4.57
C ARG A 3 4.96 16.19 4.99
N LYS A 4 3.70 15.91 4.73
CA LYS A 4 3.17 14.57 4.96
C LYS A 4 3.71 13.61 3.92
N ARG A 5 4.05 12.41 4.34
CA ARG A 5 4.50 11.38 3.42
C ARG A 5 3.30 10.79 2.68
N ASN A 6 3.49 10.55 1.39
CA ASN A 6 2.45 9.97 0.55
C ASN A 6 2.47 8.45 0.63
N VAL A 7 1.36 7.88 1.09
CA VAL A 7 1.22 6.42 1.20
C VAL A 7 0.12 5.98 0.27
N LEU A 8 0.44 5.08 -0.65
CA LEU A 8 -0.52 4.54 -1.58
C LEU A 8 -1.17 3.30 -0.96
N ILE A 9 -2.50 3.27 -0.94
CA ILE A 9 -3.23 2.11 -0.48
C ILE A 9 -3.76 1.38 -1.71
N VAL A 10 -3.17 0.24 -2.01
CA VAL A 10 -3.59 -0.58 -3.16
C VAL A 10 -4.68 -1.53 -2.69
N LEU A 11 -5.85 -1.42 -3.29
CA LEU A 11 -7.04 -2.16 -2.84
C LEU A 11 -7.90 -2.54 -4.03
N GLY A 12 -8.81 -3.46 -3.79
CA GLY A 12 -9.76 -3.90 -4.81
C GLY A 12 -9.20 -5.01 -5.69
N GLY A 13 -8.74 -4.64 -6.87
CA GLY A 13 -8.24 -5.61 -7.83
C GLY A 13 -9.34 -6.38 -8.53
N THR A 14 -8.98 -7.44 -9.24
CA THR A 14 -9.92 -8.20 -10.06
C THR A 14 -10.17 -9.62 -9.58
N SER A 15 -9.57 -10.02 -8.45
CA SER A 15 -9.74 -11.37 -7.94
C SER A 15 -11.12 -11.57 -7.30
N LYS A 16 -11.40 -12.81 -6.96
CA LYS A 16 -12.65 -13.16 -6.27
C LYS A 16 -12.74 -12.51 -4.89
N GLU A 17 -11.61 -12.04 -4.36
CA GLU A 17 -11.55 -11.44 -3.04
C GLU A 17 -11.59 -9.92 -3.09
N ARG A 18 -12.09 -9.37 -4.18
CA ARG A 18 -12.19 -7.93 -4.35
C ARG A 18 -12.91 -7.23 -3.20
N LYS A 19 -14.04 -7.81 -2.75
CA LYS A 19 -14.81 -7.20 -1.65
C LYS A 19 -14.01 -7.14 -0.36
N VAL A 20 -13.28 -8.21 -0.07
CA VAL A 20 -12.43 -8.26 1.12
C VAL A 20 -11.33 -7.21 1.02
N SER A 21 -10.72 -7.11 -0.15
CA SER A 21 -9.65 -6.14 -0.39
C SER A 21 -10.15 -4.70 -0.27
N LEU A 22 -11.33 -4.42 -0.77
CA LEU A 22 -11.91 -3.07 -0.64
C LEU A 22 -12.15 -2.73 0.83
N ALA A 23 -12.65 -3.67 1.62
CA ALA A 23 -12.89 -3.44 3.04
C ALA A 23 -11.57 -3.27 3.80
N SER A 24 -10.61 -4.14 3.55
CA SER A 24 -9.29 -4.04 4.16
C SER A 24 -8.60 -2.73 3.80
N GLY A 25 -8.66 -2.37 2.53
CA GLY A 25 -8.03 -1.15 2.05
C GLY A 25 -8.65 0.10 2.65
N LYS A 26 -9.96 0.10 2.82
CA LYS A 26 -10.64 1.22 3.45
C LYS A 26 -10.21 1.37 4.90
N ALA A 27 -10.06 0.26 5.62
CA ALA A 27 -9.59 0.29 7.00
C ALA A 27 -8.15 0.79 7.06
N CYS A 28 -7.30 0.33 6.14
CA CYS A 28 -5.92 0.80 6.05
C CYS A 28 -5.86 2.30 5.77
N PHE A 29 -6.69 2.76 4.85
CA PHE A 29 -6.74 4.17 4.50
C PHE A 29 -7.01 5.04 5.72
N LYS A 30 -8.04 4.67 6.47
CA LYS A 30 -8.42 5.42 7.66
C LYS A 30 -7.32 5.42 8.72
N ALA A 31 -6.71 4.26 8.94
CA ALA A 31 -5.66 4.13 9.95
C ALA A 31 -4.44 4.97 9.58
N ILE A 32 -4.06 4.95 8.32
CA ILE A 32 -2.88 5.68 7.85
C ILE A 32 -3.12 7.18 7.89
N GLU A 33 -4.31 7.63 7.52
CA GLU A 33 -4.65 9.04 7.66
C GLU A 33 -4.59 9.49 9.11
N LYS A 34 -5.10 8.66 9.99
CA LYS A 34 -5.13 8.97 11.41
C LYS A 34 -3.73 9.14 12.00
N LEU A 35 -2.76 8.49 11.42
CA LEU A 35 -1.36 8.60 11.84
C LEU A 35 -0.65 9.83 11.26
N GLY A 36 -1.31 10.59 10.42
CA GLY A 36 -0.74 11.82 9.88
C GLY A 36 -0.13 11.70 8.50
N TYR A 37 -0.27 10.56 7.85
CA TYR A 37 0.20 10.39 6.47
C TYR A 37 -0.86 10.85 5.49
N LYS A 38 -0.44 11.15 4.28
CA LYS A 38 -1.36 11.43 3.20
C LYS A 38 -1.66 10.12 2.49
N ALA A 39 -2.84 9.57 2.70
CA ALA A 39 -3.24 8.30 2.11
C ALA A 39 -3.92 8.53 0.77
N ILE A 40 -3.56 7.72 -0.21
CA ILE A 40 -4.09 7.80 -1.57
C ILE A 40 -4.55 6.40 -1.96
N LYS A 41 -5.80 6.27 -2.39
CA LYS A 41 -6.34 4.99 -2.82
C LYS A 41 -5.94 4.70 -4.27
N PHE A 42 -5.66 3.43 -4.54
CA PHE A 42 -5.37 2.98 -5.90
C PHE A 42 -5.99 1.60 -6.11
N ASP A 43 -6.87 1.50 -7.10
CA ASP A 43 -7.53 0.24 -7.44
C ASP A 43 -7.05 -0.20 -8.83
N PRO A 44 -6.20 -1.24 -8.91
CA PRO A 44 -5.66 -1.65 -10.20
C PRO A 44 -6.70 -2.19 -11.18
N ALA A 45 -7.92 -2.47 -10.73
CA ALA A 45 -9.00 -2.84 -11.63
C ALA A 45 -9.49 -1.66 -12.45
N ASN A 46 -9.34 -0.44 -11.93
CA ASN A 46 -9.86 0.77 -12.56
C ASN A 46 -8.79 1.75 -13.03
N GLU A 47 -7.56 1.57 -12.57
CA GLU A 47 -6.49 2.51 -12.85
C GLU A 47 -5.26 1.79 -13.39
N LEU A 48 -4.52 2.48 -14.24
CA LEU A 48 -3.28 1.92 -14.79
C LEU A 48 -2.15 2.02 -13.78
N LEU A 49 -1.34 0.97 -13.70
CA LEU A 49 -0.18 0.96 -12.80
C LEU A 49 0.78 2.12 -13.09
N SER A 50 0.87 2.51 -14.36
CA SER A 50 1.77 3.60 -14.74
C SER A 50 1.38 4.93 -14.10
N SER A 51 0.14 5.09 -13.66
CA SER A 51 -0.30 6.32 -13.01
C SER A 51 0.34 6.53 -11.64
N ILE A 52 0.88 5.47 -11.03
CA ILE A 52 1.53 5.58 -9.72
C ILE A 52 2.74 6.50 -9.78
N LYS A 53 3.46 6.46 -10.89
CA LYS A 53 4.69 7.24 -11.05
C LYS A 53 4.51 8.73 -10.80
N GLY A 54 3.39 9.28 -11.25
CA GLY A 54 3.13 10.71 -11.10
C GLY A 54 2.67 11.15 -9.73
N LYS A 55 2.43 10.21 -8.82
CA LYS A 55 1.86 10.53 -7.51
C LYS A 55 2.89 10.76 -6.41
N LYS A 56 4.16 10.58 -6.72
CA LYS A 56 5.26 10.76 -5.76
C LYS A 56 5.07 9.94 -4.48
N ILE A 57 4.78 8.66 -4.67
CA ILE A 57 4.50 7.75 -3.56
C ILE A 57 5.78 7.36 -2.85
N GLU A 58 5.75 7.35 -1.52
CA GLU A 58 6.89 7.00 -0.68
C GLU A 58 6.77 5.63 -0.04
N LEU A 59 5.57 5.12 0.08
CA LEU A 59 5.31 3.79 0.63
C LEU A 59 4.02 3.26 0.02
N ILE A 60 4.00 1.97 -0.27
CA ILE A 60 2.80 1.30 -0.77
C ILE A 60 2.31 0.32 0.28
N PHE A 61 1.05 0.47 0.68
CA PHE A 61 0.40 -0.49 1.55
C PHE A 61 -0.49 -1.37 0.67
N ASN A 62 -0.09 -2.65 0.55
CA ASN A 62 -0.74 -3.57 -0.37
C ASN A 62 -1.87 -4.32 0.33
N ALA A 63 -3.10 -3.90 0.13
CA ALA A 63 -4.28 -4.52 0.72
C ALA A 63 -4.97 -5.49 -0.24
N LEU A 64 -4.33 -5.84 -1.36
CA LEU A 64 -4.88 -6.83 -2.27
C LEU A 64 -4.89 -8.21 -1.63
N HIS A 65 -5.84 -9.03 -2.03
CA HIS A 65 -5.99 -10.39 -1.55
C HIS A 65 -6.00 -11.35 -2.73
N GLY A 66 -5.67 -12.61 -2.46
CA GLY A 66 -5.69 -13.65 -3.47
C GLY A 66 -4.65 -13.42 -4.56
N LYS A 67 -4.98 -13.83 -5.76
CA LYS A 67 -4.05 -13.79 -6.88
C LYS A 67 -3.54 -12.40 -7.20
N ASP A 68 -4.37 -11.39 -7.05
CA ASP A 68 -3.97 -10.03 -7.36
C ASP A 68 -2.74 -9.59 -6.54
N GLY A 69 -2.66 -10.06 -5.30
CA GLY A 69 -1.56 -9.67 -4.43
C GLY A 69 -0.43 -10.68 -4.37
N GLU A 70 -0.65 -11.90 -4.87
CA GLU A 70 0.28 -13.00 -4.67
C GLU A 70 1.01 -13.48 -5.92
N ASP A 71 0.56 -13.08 -7.09
CA ASP A 71 1.15 -13.59 -8.33
C ASP A 71 2.48 -12.93 -8.69
N GLY A 72 2.94 -11.99 -7.91
CA GLY A 72 4.22 -11.33 -8.12
C GLY A 72 4.19 -10.24 -9.18
N HIS A 73 3.14 -10.15 -9.94
CA HIS A 73 3.05 -9.21 -11.05
C HIS A 73 3.09 -7.75 -10.57
N ILE A 74 2.23 -7.44 -9.64
CA ILE A 74 2.14 -6.08 -9.12
C ILE A 74 3.34 -5.74 -8.24
N GLN A 75 3.82 -6.71 -7.46
CA GLN A 75 5.01 -6.50 -6.64
C GLN A 75 6.23 -6.20 -7.51
N SER A 76 6.36 -6.89 -8.64
CA SER A 76 7.45 -6.61 -9.57
C SER A 76 7.43 -5.16 -10.04
N TYR A 77 6.25 -4.62 -10.26
CA TYR A 77 6.13 -3.24 -10.67
C TYR A 77 6.53 -2.28 -9.56
N PHE A 78 6.15 -2.60 -8.32
CA PHE A 78 6.57 -1.79 -7.17
C PHE A 78 8.08 -1.77 -7.04
N GLU A 79 8.72 -2.92 -7.24
CA GLU A 79 10.19 -3.00 -7.20
C GLU A 79 10.83 -2.21 -8.33
N TYR A 80 10.23 -2.26 -9.51
CA TYR A 80 10.69 -1.46 -10.62
C TYR A 80 10.67 0.03 -10.29
N LEU A 81 9.63 0.48 -9.59
CA LEU A 81 9.50 1.86 -9.15
C LEU A 81 10.40 2.20 -7.97
N LYS A 82 11.01 1.18 -7.35
CA LYS A 82 11.85 1.33 -6.16
C LYS A 82 11.12 1.98 -4.99
N ILE A 83 9.86 1.63 -4.83
CA ILE A 83 9.05 2.09 -3.71
C ILE A 83 8.86 0.95 -2.72
N PRO A 84 9.13 1.17 -1.43
CA PRO A 84 8.87 0.13 -0.42
C PRO A 84 7.40 -0.21 -0.37
N TYR A 85 7.09 -1.49 -0.17
CA TYR A 85 5.69 -1.92 -0.10
C TYR A 85 5.53 -3.05 0.91
N THR A 86 4.31 -3.18 1.45
CA THR A 86 3.99 -4.28 2.35
C THR A 86 3.55 -5.49 1.55
N HIS A 87 3.60 -6.66 2.18
CA HIS A 87 3.05 -7.87 1.57
C HIS A 87 1.54 -7.75 1.46
N SER A 88 0.97 -8.45 0.48
CA SER A 88 -0.47 -8.40 0.25
C SER A 88 -1.23 -8.97 1.44
N GLY A 89 -2.43 -8.42 1.67
CA GLY A 89 -3.32 -8.92 2.71
C GLY A 89 -2.94 -8.54 4.13
N VAL A 90 -1.90 -7.75 4.33
CA VAL A 90 -1.52 -7.30 5.67
C VAL A 90 -2.54 -6.30 6.18
N LEU A 91 -3.11 -6.57 7.35
CA LEU A 91 -4.05 -5.66 7.98
C LEU A 91 -3.32 -4.79 8.98
N PRO A 92 -3.59 -3.49 9.00
CA PRO A 92 -2.96 -2.62 9.97
C PRO A 92 -3.54 -2.84 11.35
N SER A 93 -2.68 -2.87 12.36
CA SER A 93 -3.11 -2.75 13.74
C SER A 93 -2.57 -1.42 14.25
N MET A 94 -3.19 -0.87 15.27
CA MET A 94 -2.74 0.40 15.82
C MET A 94 -1.29 0.34 16.26
N ASN A 95 -0.92 -0.76 16.94
CA ASN A 95 0.45 -0.91 17.40
C ASN A 95 1.44 -1.04 16.24
N ALA A 96 1.08 -1.78 15.22
CA ALA A 96 1.94 -1.95 14.06
C ALA A 96 2.12 -0.64 13.32
N MET A 97 1.05 0.15 13.21
CA MET A 97 1.12 1.45 12.56
C MET A 97 2.03 2.40 13.30
N ASP A 98 1.91 2.46 14.63
CA ASP A 98 2.72 3.38 15.43
C ASP A 98 4.20 3.05 15.38
N LYS A 99 4.54 1.77 15.47
CA LYS A 99 5.92 1.37 15.68
C LYS A 99 6.61 0.82 14.46
N GLY A 100 5.84 0.24 13.56
CA GLY A 100 6.41 -0.54 12.47
C GLY A 100 6.51 0.21 11.17
N ILE A 101 5.42 0.78 10.72
CA ILE A 101 5.37 1.28 9.36
C ILE A 101 6.33 2.42 9.11
N SER A 102 6.23 3.51 9.86
CA SER A 102 7.08 4.65 9.56
C SER A 102 8.54 4.41 9.88
N LYS A 103 8.82 3.80 11.03
CA LYS A 103 10.22 3.60 11.42
C LYS A 103 10.87 2.45 10.68
N ASN A 104 10.23 1.29 10.68
CA ASN A 104 10.86 0.11 10.12
C ASN A 104 10.80 0.06 8.61
N ILE A 105 9.67 0.40 8.01
CA ILE A 105 9.52 0.29 6.56
C ILE A 105 10.31 1.38 5.85
N PHE A 106 10.14 2.63 6.24
CA PHE A 106 10.88 3.72 5.58
C PHE A 106 12.37 3.64 5.83
N LYS A 107 12.75 3.16 7.00
CA LYS A 107 14.16 3.05 7.38
C LYS A 107 14.85 1.86 6.74
N LYS A 108 14.13 0.75 6.60
CA LYS A 108 14.67 -0.50 6.07
C LYS A 108 13.92 -0.92 4.82
N ASN A 109 13.84 -0.02 3.87
CA ASN A 109 13.06 -0.28 2.66
C ASN A 109 13.52 -1.51 1.88
N LYS A 110 14.75 -1.95 2.08
CA LYS A 110 15.26 -3.15 1.43
C LYS A 110 14.48 -4.41 1.82
N ILE A 111 13.89 -4.40 3.00
CA ILE A 111 13.19 -5.57 3.51
C ILE A 111 11.95 -5.88 2.71
N LEU A 112 11.33 -4.86 2.16
CA LEU A 112 10.08 -4.99 1.43
C LEU A 112 10.28 -5.22 -0.06
N THR A 113 11.45 -5.05 -0.52
CA THR A 113 11.81 -5.28 -1.92
C THR A 113 12.76 -6.47 -2.06
#